data_6eccea5dcfbf635dbfa6b573b35d5fe3
#
_entry.id   6eccea5dcfbf635dbfa6b573b35d5fe3
#
_cell.length_a   1.000
_cell.length_b   1.000
_cell.length_c   1.000
_cell.angle_alpha   90.00
_cell.angle_beta   90.00
_cell.angle_gamma   90.00
#
_symmetry.space_group_name_H-M   'P 1'
#
loop_
_entity.id
_entity.type
_entity.pdbx_description
1 polymer ?
#
loop_
_entity_poly.entity_id
_entity_poly.type
_entity_poly.pdbx_seq_one_letter_code
_entity_poly.pdbx_strand_id
1 'polypeptide(L)'
;MAGSKVKEYKLFLDQHPDVSGIDLLIADLNGVVRGKRVVPSALEKVYKNGVYFTTSLFALDINGDTIEETGLGIVQGDGDSTCVPIPKTLSTTPWHKQTMGQLLLTMVDDNNQPVFANPRHVLNQVIDRFKGLQLTPVIAVELEFYLLDARRDRNKRPQPPISKTTGKRENNTQVYAINDLDDYGDFLSGVSAAAQEQGIPADTAVAENAPGQFEVNLKHEADTLSACDNAILLKRLIKGVAQQHGMKATFMAKPYTDLAEIGRASCRERV
;
A
#
# COMPACT_ATOMS: atom_id res chain seq x y z
N MET A 1 15.15 18.81 -13.25
CA MET A 1 14.13 18.04 -12.47
C MET A 1 12.75 18.73 -12.37
N ALA A 2 12.63 20.05 -12.25
CA ALA A 2 11.33 20.74 -12.18
C ALA A 2 10.43 20.53 -13.43
N GLY A 3 10.99 20.51 -14.64
CA GLY A 3 10.22 20.32 -15.87
C GLY A 3 9.58 18.93 -16.06
N SER A 4 10.11 17.88 -15.40
CA SER A 4 9.55 16.52 -15.44
C SER A 4 8.32 16.40 -14.53
N LYS A 5 8.36 16.98 -13.35
CA LYS A 5 7.25 16.95 -12.37
C LYS A 5 6.00 17.69 -12.89
N VAL A 6 6.17 18.81 -13.59
CA VAL A 6 5.07 19.58 -14.18
C VAL A 6 4.40 18.83 -15.33
N LYS A 7 5.14 17.99 -16.05
CA LYS A 7 4.60 17.16 -17.13
C LYS A 7 3.73 16.01 -16.61
N GLU A 8 4.08 15.41 -15.46
CA GLU A 8 3.41 14.25 -14.92
C GLU A 8 1.93 14.53 -14.59
N TYR A 9 1.64 15.52 -13.73
CA TYR A 9 0.25 15.80 -13.35
C TYR A 9 -0.60 16.33 -14.51
N LYS A 10 -0.01 17.08 -15.43
CA LYS A 10 -0.74 17.57 -16.61
C LYS A 10 -1.14 16.41 -17.50
N LEU A 11 -0.19 15.53 -17.81
CA LEU A 11 -0.46 14.34 -18.62
C LEU A 11 -1.54 13.46 -17.97
N PHE A 12 -1.47 13.27 -16.65
CA PHE A 12 -2.48 12.51 -15.91
C PHE A 12 -3.88 13.15 -16.03
N LEU A 13 -4.00 14.47 -15.84
CA LEU A 13 -5.29 15.17 -15.96
C LEU A 13 -5.83 15.18 -17.40
N ASP A 14 -4.94 15.27 -18.40
CA ASP A 14 -5.33 15.20 -19.81
C ASP A 14 -5.84 13.79 -20.19
N GLN A 15 -5.24 12.74 -19.61
CA GLN A 15 -5.66 11.35 -19.81
C GLN A 15 -6.92 10.96 -19.02
N HIS A 16 -7.17 11.63 -17.89
CA HIS A 16 -8.29 11.36 -17.00
C HIS A 16 -9.12 12.62 -16.70
N PRO A 17 -9.77 13.21 -17.71
CA PRO A 17 -10.51 14.48 -17.55
C PRO A 17 -11.73 14.36 -16.61
N ASP A 18 -12.20 13.14 -16.37
CA ASP A 18 -13.32 12.79 -15.49
C ASP A 18 -12.89 12.50 -14.04
N VAL A 19 -11.58 12.61 -13.73
CA VAL A 19 -11.09 12.38 -12.36
C VAL A 19 -11.77 13.37 -11.40
N SER A 20 -12.38 12.84 -10.33
CA SER A 20 -13.19 13.61 -9.38
C SER A 20 -12.43 14.01 -8.11
N GLY A 21 -11.33 13.33 -7.80
CA GLY A 21 -10.51 13.61 -6.63
C GLY A 21 -9.20 12.86 -6.65
N ILE A 22 -8.22 13.36 -5.88
CA ILE A 22 -6.89 12.77 -5.77
C ILE A 22 -6.58 12.50 -4.29
N ASP A 23 -6.27 11.27 -3.97
CA ASP A 23 -5.78 10.88 -2.66
C ASP A 23 -4.28 11.11 -2.56
N LEU A 24 -3.87 12.02 -1.72
CA LEU A 24 -2.47 12.28 -1.38
C LEU A 24 -2.09 11.38 -0.22
N LEU A 25 -1.13 10.49 -0.42
CA LEU A 25 -0.85 9.35 0.45
C LEU A 25 0.54 9.43 1.06
N ILE A 26 0.65 9.13 2.35
CA ILE A 26 1.92 8.94 3.05
C ILE A 26 1.79 7.71 3.96
N ALA A 27 2.81 6.84 4.00
CA ALA A 27 2.81 5.69 4.90
C ALA A 27 3.41 6.07 6.25
N ASP A 28 2.72 5.70 7.35
CA ASP A 28 3.27 5.79 8.70
C ASP A 28 4.22 4.60 9.02
N LEU A 29 4.79 4.58 10.23
CA LEU A 29 5.72 3.52 10.68
C LEU A 29 5.05 2.13 10.78
N ASN A 30 3.72 2.06 10.86
CA ASN A 30 2.95 0.82 10.88
C ASN A 30 2.56 0.36 9.48
N GLY A 31 2.98 1.06 8.42
CA GLY A 31 2.57 0.81 7.05
C GLY A 31 1.08 1.08 6.82
N VAL A 32 0.47 1.92 7.66
CA VAL A 32 -0.88 2.44 7.43
C VAL A 32 -0.78 3.64 6.50
N VAL A 33 -1.57 3.62 5.43
CA VAL A 33 -1.63 4.73 4.48
C VAL A 33 -2.51 5.82 5.04
N ARG A 34 -1.91 6.96 5.36
CA ARG A 34 -2.56 8.20 5.81
C ARG A 34 -2.66 9.16 4.62
N GLY A 35 -3.53 10.16 4.70
CA GLY A 35 -3.59 11.08 3.57
C GLY A 35 -4.68 12.13 3.65
N LYS A 36 -4.70 12.96 2.60
CA LYS A 36 -5.72 13.98 2.35
C LYS A 36 -6.27 13.79 0.95
N ARG A 37 -7.56 14.04 0.76
CA ARG A 37 -8.18 14.05 -0.57
C ARG A 37 -8.30 15.49 -1.03
N VAL A 38 -7.86 15.75 -2.27
CA VAL A 38 -7.92 17.07 -2.90
C VAL A 38 -8.67 17.01 -4.22
N VAL A 39 -9.15 18.17 -4.67
CA VAL A 39 -9.71 18.31 -6.02
C VAL A 39 -8.60 18.25 -7.08
N PRO A 40 -8.87 17.80 -8.31
CA PRO A 40 -7.83 17.67 -9.35
C PRO A 40 -7.08 18.97 -9.64
N SER A 41 -7.75 20.11 -9.59
CA SER A 41 -7.15 21.45 -9.80
C SER A 41 -6.09 21.82 -8.75
N ALA A 42 -6.07 21.15 -7.59
CA ALA A 42 -5.06 21.37 -6.56
C ALA A 42 -3.72 20.70 -6.87
N LEU A 43 -3.65 19.74 -7.82
CA LEU A 43 -2.41 19.01 -8.15
C LEU A 43 -1.27 19.94 -8.52
N GLU A 44 -1.53 21.00 -9.28
CA GLU A 44 -0.50 21.98 -9.64
C GLU A 44 0.17 22.58 -8.40
N LYS A 45 -0.64 22.98 -7.40
CA LYS A 45 -0.14 23.52 -6.13
C LYS A 45 0.64 22.45 -5.35
N VAL A 46 0.14 21.22 -5.31
CA VAL A 46 0.81 20.09 -4.63
C VAL A 46 2.18 19.81 -5.24
N TYR A 47 2.30 19.82 -6.58
CA TYR A 47 3.58 19.60 -7.26
C TYR A 47 4.56 20.75 -7.13
N LYS A 48 4.06 22.01 -6.99
CA LYS A 48 4.90 23.19 -6.81
C LYS A 48 5.36 23.40 -5.38
N ASN A 49 4.41 23.29 -4.42
CA ASN A 49 4.61 23.75 -3.06
C ASN A 49 4.51 22.62 -2.02
N GLY A 50 4.14 21.39 -2.44
CA GLY A 50 3.80 20.32 -1.51
C GLY A 50 2.46 20.54 -0.81
N VAL A 51 2.23 19.72 0.21
CA VAL A 51 1.08 19.78 1.12
C VAL A 51 1.58 19.51 2.54
N TYR A 52 0.94 20.11 3.54
CA TYR A 52 1.38 20.00 4.92
C TYR A 52 0.72 18.83 5.63
N PHE A 53 1.53 18.12 6.42
CA PHE A 53 1.10 17.14 7.42
C PHE A 53 1.93 17.34 8.68
N THR A 54 1.34 17.02 9.84
CA THR A 54 2.07 17.06 11.12
C THR A 54 3.10 15.94 11.20
N THR A 55 4.23 16.18 11.86
CA THR A 55 5.28 15.16 12.07
C THR A 55 4.84 14.05 13.02
N SER A 56 3.85 14.33 13.88
CA SER A 56 3.22 13.36 14.77
C SER A 56 2.61 12.16 14.02
N LEU A 57 2.38 12.27 12.71
CA LEU A 57 1.98 11.16 11.87
C LEU A 57 2.93 9.95 12.01
N PHE A 58 4.23 10.20 12.24
CA PHE A 58 5.23 9.15 12.47
C PHE A 58 5.32 8.69 13.92
N ALA A 59 4.57 9.31 14.82
CA ALA A 59 4.46 8.92 16.22
C ALA A 59 3.22 8.06 16.52
N LEU A 60 2.41 7.73 15.51
CA LEU A 60 1.17 6.98 15.70
C LEU A 60 1.44 5.49 15.92
N ASP A 61 0.73 4.89 16.86
CA ASP A 61 0.63 3.44 16.99
C ASP A 61 -0.34 2.85 15.95
N ILE A 62 -0.55 1.53 16.00
CA ILE A 62 -1.44 0.82 15.06
C ILE A 62 -2.92 1.21 15.24
N ASN A 63 -3.33 1.71 16.39
CA ASN A 63 -4.69 2.19 16.67
C ASN A 63 -4.87 3.66 16.22
N GLY A 64 -3.78 4.38 16.02
CA GLY A 64 -3.76 5.79 15.65
C GLY A 64 -3.56 6.71 16.86
N ASP A 65 -3.18 6.16 18.01
CA ASP A 65 -2.85 6.94 19.20
C ASP A 65 -1.40 7.44 19.10
N THR A 66 -1.17 8.69 19.54
CA THR A 66 0.15 9.32 19.52
C THR A 66 1.00 8.78 20.65
N ILE A 67 2.21 8.29 20.32
CA ILE A 67 3.22 7.86 21.30
C ILE A 67 4.13 9.05 21.61
N GLU A 68 3.85 9.72 22.70
CA GLU A 68 4.55 10.97 23.10
C GLU A 68 6.05 10.75 23.38
N GLU A 69 6.44 9.55 23.84
CA GLU A 69 7.82 9.17 24.12
C GLU A 69 8.73 9.20 22.88
N THR A 70 8.14 9.20 21.67
CA THR A 70 8.90 9.35 20.42
C THR A 70 9.54 10.73 20.27
N GLY A 71 9.07 11.73 21.03
CA GLY A 71 9.49 13.11 20.86
C GLY A 71 8.93 13.80 19.60
N LEU A 72 7.98 13.16 18.91
CA LEU A 72 7.29 13.70 17.72
C LEU A 72 5.81 14.01 18.00
N GLY A 73 5.39 13.85 19.25
CA GLY A 73 4.01 13.99 19.66
C GLY A 73 3.52 15.44 19.80
N ILE A 74 2.26 15.55 20.20
CA ILE A 74 1.54 16.82 20.33
C ILE A 74 2.14 17.70 21.43
N VAL A 75 2.64 17.09 22.52
CA VAL A 75 3.23 17.80 23.67
C VAL A 75 4.44 18.65 23.27
N GLN A 76 5.13 18.30 22.19
CA GLN A 76 6.33 19.01 21.71
C GLN A 76 6.04 20.04 20.61
N GLY A 77 4.74 20.26 20.29
CA GLY A 77 4.32 21.35 19.43
C GLY A 77 3.80 20.94 18.06
N ASP A 78 3.70 19.63 17.76
CA ASP A 78 3.08 19.04 16.54
C ASP A 78 3.20 19.90 15.28
N GLY A 79 4.44 20.27 14.94
CA GLY A 79 4.73 21.16 13.81
C GLY A 79 4.39 20.52 12.46
N ASP A 80 3.83 21.32 11.57
CA ASP A 80 3.60 20.94 10.19
C ASP A 80 4.91 20.82 9.41
N SER A 81 5.03 19.76 8.62
CA SER A 81 6.12 19.57 7.65
C SER A 81 5.58 19.42 6.23
N THR A 82 6.38 19.81 5.27
CA THR A 82 6.00 19.74 3.86
C THR A 82 6.11 18.33 3.33
N CYS A 83 5.04 17.84 2.71
CA CYS A 83 5.04 16.58 1.96
C CYS A 83 5.05 16.87 0.46
N VAL A 84 6.02 16.28 -0.24
CA VAL A 84 6.23 16.47 -1.68
C VAL A 84 5.94 15.18 -2.46
N PRO A 85 5.45 15.30 -3.71
CA PRO A 85 5.17 14.14 -4.57
C PRO A 85 6.38 13.24 -4.79
N ILE A 86 6.16 11.92 -4.70
CA ILE A 86 7.09 10.91 -5.19
C ILE A 86 6.82 10.73 -6.68
N PRO A 87 7.79 11.00 -7.56
CA PRO A 87 7.60 10.89 -9.00
C PRO A 87 7.18 9.49 -9.43
N LYS A 88 6.35 9.40 -10.47
CA LYS A 88 5.84 8.15 -11.07
C LYS A 88 4.88 7.34 -10.19
N THR A 89 4.34 7.94 -9.12
CA THR A 89 3.35 7.29 -8.28
C THR A 89 1.93 7.85 -8.44
N LEU A 90 1.75 8.83 -9.33
CA LEU A 90 0.42 9.34 -9.68
C LEU A 90 -0.27 8.35 -10.61
N SER A 91 -1.37 7.76 -10.13
CA SER A 91 -2.14 6.74 -10.85
C SER A 91 -3.62 6.82 -10.52
N THR A 92 -4.46 6.16 -11.34
CA THR A 92 -5.89 5.96 -11.04
C THR A 92 -6.09 4.95 -9.90
N THR A 93 -7.31 4.92 -9.36
CA THR A 93 -7.74 3.92 -8.37
C THR A 93 -8.97 3.18 -8.89
N PRO A 94 -8.78 2.09 -9.68
CA PRO A 94 -9.84 1.45 -10.47
C PRO A 94 -10.97 0.83 -9.62
N TRP A 95 -10.78 0.66 -8.31
CA TRP A 95 -11.78 0.13 -7.40
C TRP A 95 -12.83 1.15 -6.93
N HIS A 96 -12.75 2.40 -7.32
CA HIS A 96 -13.77 3.39 -7.03
C HIS A 96 -14.81 3.46 -8.16
N LYS A 97 -16.07 3.73 -7.80
CA LYS A 97 -17.14 3.91 -8.81
C LYS A 97 -16.93 5.15 -9.67
N GLN A 98 -16.35 6.19 -9.09
CA GLN A 98 -15.95 7.41 -9.80
C GLN A 98 -14.46 7.33 -10.06
N THR A 99 -13.99 7.89 -11.17
CA THR A 99 -12.58 7.97 -11.46
C THR A 99 -11.88 8.80 -10.38
N MET A 100 -11.00 8.16 -9.64
CA MET A 100 -10.19 8.76 -8.58
C MET A 100 -8.72 8.56 -8.90
N GLY A 101 -7.89 9.50 -8.46
CA GLY A 101 -6.44 9.36 -8.51
C GLY A 101 -5.83 9.15 -7.13
N GLN A 102 -4.58 8.70 -7.11
CA GLN A 102 -3.74 8.63 -5.92
C GLN A 102 -2.30 9.06 -6.23
N LEU A 103 -1.61 9.57 -5.23
CA LEU A 103 -0.24 10.07 -5.34
C LEU A 103 0.50 9.82 -4.03
N LEU A 104 1.63 9.12 -4.06
CA LEU A 104 2.48 8.97 -2.88
C LEU A 104 3.28 10.25 -2.62
N LEU A 105 3.47 10.54 -1.34
CA LEU A 105 4.22 11.67 -0.84
C LEU A 105 5.36 11.21 0.07
N THR A 106 6.38 12.05 0.17
CA THR A 106 7.45 11.94 1.17
C THR A 106 7.58 13.25 1.93
N MET A 107 7.87 13.18 3.23
CA MET A 107 7.94 14.36 4.10
C MET A 107 9.35 14.93 4.16
N VAL A 108 9.45 16.24 4.08
CA VAL A 108 10.69 17.02 4.19
C VAL A 108 10.51 18.14 5.23
N ASP A 109 11.59 18.56 5.84
CA ASP A 109 11.64 19.69 6.75
C ASP A 109 11.70 21.05 6.00
N ASP A 110 11.79 22.14 6.76
CA ASP A 110 11.86 23.51 6.22
C ASP A 110 13.10 23.78 5.37
N ASN A 111 14.15 22.95 5.50
CA ASN A 111 15.36 23.00 4.70
C ASN A 111 15.32 22.04 3.50
N ASN A 112 14.15 21.49 3.18
CA ASN A 112 13.96 20.43 2.18
C ASN A 112 14.80 19.18 2.43
N GLN A 113 15.16 18.91 3.71
CA GLN A 113 15.81 17.66 4.08
C GLN A 113 14.75 16.63 4.47
N PRO A 114 14.94 15.35 4.15
CA PRO A 114 14.00 14.31 4.55
C PRO A 114 13.85 14.25 6.08
N VAL A 115 12.61 14.18 6.55
CA VAL A 115 12.33 13.98 7.98
C VAL A 115 12.88 12.64 8.43
N PHE A 116 13.65 12.62 9.53
CA PHE A 116 14.41 11.45 10.00
C PHE A 116 13.51 10.23 10.32
N ALA A 117 12.30 10.47 10.78
CA ALA A 117 11.33 9.42 11.14
C ALA A 117 10.54 8.89 9.93
N ASN A 118 10.71 9.46 8.74
CA ASN A 118 10.05 8.98 7.53
C ASN A 118 10.62 7.62 7.12
N PRO A 119 9.82 6.53 7.11
CA PRO A 119 10.31 5.18 6.82
C PRO A 119 11.00 5.08 5.45
N ARG A 120 10.51 5.83 4.44
CA ARG A 120 11.13 5.88 3.13
C ARG A 120 12.53 6.51 3.15
N HIS A 121 12.73 7.52 4.01
CA HIS A 121 14.05 8.11 4.22
C HIS A 121 15.02 7.14 4.90
N VAL A 122 14.55 6.43 5.94
CA VAL A 122 15.36 5.41 6.62
C VAL A 122 15.81 4.32 5.65
N LEU A 123 14.92 3.85 4.78
CA LEU A 123 15.28 2.90 3.72
C LEU A 123 16.34 3.49 2.78
N ASN A 124 16.18 4.76 2.35
CA ASN A 124 17.15 5.39 1.47
C ASN A 124 18.55 5.47 2.10
N GLN A 125 18.64 5.77 3.40
CA GLN A 125 19.92 5.75 4.11
C GLN A 125 20.59 4.36 4.11
N VAL A 126 19.80 3.28 4.20
CA VAL A 126 20.31 1.90 4.08
C VAL A 126 20.83 1.63 2.66
N ILE A 127 20.06 2.05 1.64
CA ILE A 127 20.47 1.91 0.23
C ILE A 127 21.79 2.66 -0.03
N ASP A 128 21.97 3.85 0.55
CA ASP A 128 23.20 4.61 0.37
C ASP A 128 24.42 3.91 1.01
N ARG A 129 24.22 3.13 2.10
CA ARG A 129 25.28 2.26 2.65
C ARG A 129 25.64 1.13 1.69
N PHE A 130 24.66 0.49 1.03
CA PHE A 130 24.91 -0.50 -0.03
C PHE A 130 25.71 0.10 -1.19
N LYS A 131 25.34 1.31 -1.65
CA LYS A 131 26.09 2.02 -2.69
C LYS A 131 27.54 2.27 -2.28
N GLY A 132 27.79 2.65 -1.01
CA GLY A 132 29.14 2.83 -0.47
C GLY A 132 29.99 1.54 -0.51
N LEU A 133 29.35 0.38 -0.51
CA LEU A 133 29.98 -0.94 -0.67
C LEU A 133 30.00 -1.41 -2.14
N GLN A 134 29.56 -0.60 -3.08
CA GLN A 134 29.38 -0.94 -4.50
C GLN A 134 28.40 -2.12 -4.73
N LEU A 135 27.42 -2.28 -3.83
CA LEU A 135 26.38 -3.29 -3.92
C LEU A 135 25.03 -2.65 -4.29
N THR A 136 24.24 -3.36 -5.07
CA THR A 136 22.87 -3.00 -5.39
C THR A 136 21.93 -4.06 -4.83
N PRO A 137 21.08 -3.74 -3.85
CA PRO A 137 20.08 -4.68 -3.38
C PRO A 137 19.02 -4.90 -4.46
N VAL A 138 18.69 -6.15 -4.73
CA VAL A 138 17.58 -6.56 -5.59
C VAL A 138 16.56 -7.24 -4.69
N ILE A 139 15.34 -6.71 -4.65
CA ILE A 139 14.30 -7.20 -3.73
C ILE A 139 13.01 -7.49 -4.49
N ALA A 140 12.27 -8.48 -4.00
CA ALA A 140 10.86 -8.67 -4.27
C ALA A 140 10.09 -8.62 -2.95
N VAL A 141 8.87 -8.11 -2.98
CA VAL A 141 7.97 -8.11 -1.82
C VAL A 141 6.84 -9.08 -2.11
N GLU A 142 6.64 -10.03 -1.21
CA GLU A 142 5.54 -10.97 -1.22
C GLU A 142 4.51 -10.49 -0.19
N LEU A 143 3.27 -10.27 -0.64
CA LEU A 143 2.21 -9.77 0.21
C LEU A 143 1.18 -10.87 0.47
N GLU A 144 1.29 -11.50 1.62
CA GLU A 144 0.23 -12.37 2.13
C GLU A 144 -0.86 -11.56 2.82
N PHE A 145 -2.09 -12.01 2.66
CA PHE A 145 -3.26 -11.39 3.28
C PHE A 145 -4.39 -12.41 3.45
N TYR A 146 -5.33 -12.07 4.34
CA TYR A 146 -6.59 -12.79 4.42
C TYR A 146 -7.72 -11.99 3.79
N LEU A 147 -8.54 -12.65 2.99
CA LEU A 147 -9.87 -12.19 2.67
C LEU A 147 -10.82 -12.52 3.82
N LEU A 148 -11.64 -11.57 4.17
CA LEU A 148 -12.64 -11.67 5.22
C LEU A 148 -14.03 -11.39 4.64
N ASP A 149 -15.04 -12.09 5.13
CA ASP A 149 -16.43 -11.67 4.93
C ASP A 149 -16.63 -10.25 5.48
N ALA A 150 -17.42 -9.45 4.77
CA ALA A 150 -17.81 -8.12 5.25
C ALA A 150 -18.55 -8.20 6.59
N ARG A 151 -19.25 -9.32 6.84
CA ARG A 151 -19.99 -9.59 8.08
C ARG A 151 -19.13 -10.38 9.06
N ARG A 152 -19.25 -10.04 10.33
CA ARG A 152 -18.63 -10.79 11.41
C ARG A 152 -19.59 -11.91 11.89
N ASP A 153 -19.06 -12.90 12.60
CA ASP A 153 -19.87 -13.93 13.25
C ASP A 153 -20.71 -13.36 14.41
N ARG A 154 -21.49 -14.21 15.07
CA ARG A 154 -22.33 -13.83 16.22
C ARG A 154 -21.54 -13.27 17.42
N ASN A 155 -20.25 -13.63 17.51
CA ASN A 155 -19.32 -13.18 18.54
C ASN A 155 -18.48 -11.98 18.09
N LYS A 156 -18.86 -11.35 16.97
CA LYS A 156 -18.13 -10.22 16.34
C LYS A 156 -16.72 -10.58 15.86
N ARG A 157 -16.41 -11.87 15.65
CA ARG A 157 -15.12 -12.33 15.12
C ARG A 157 -15.10 -12.27 13.60
N PRO A 158 -13.91 -12.00 13.01
CA PRO A 158 -13.76 -12.13 11.57
C PRO A 158 -14.00 -13.57 11.14
N GLN A 159 -14.41 -13.76 9.90
CA GLN A 159 -14.63 -15.10 9.33
C GLN A 159 -14.23 -15.11 7.86
N PRO A 160 -13.79 -16.26 7.33
CA PRO A 160 -13.49 -16.41 5.91
C PRO A 160 -14.70 -16.03 5.05
N PRO A 161 -14.52 -15.60 3.81
CA PRO A 161 -15.62 -15.32 2.90
C PRO A 161 -16.43 -16.60 2.60
N ILE A 162 -17.62 -16.42 2.05
CA ILE A 162 -18.40 -17.53 1.48
C ILE A 162 -17.89 -17.74 0.05
N SER A 163 -17.48 -18.98 -0.28
CA SER A 163 -17.15 -19.38 -1.64
C SER A 163 -18.35 -19.16 -2.55
N LYS A 164 -18.15 -18.50 -3.68
CA LYS A 164 -19.22 -18.31 -4.67
C LYS A 164 -19.61 -19.61 -5.35
N THR A 165 -18.69 -20.55 -5.46
CA THR A 165 -18.89 -21.85 -6.11
C THR A 165 -19.67 -22.80 -5.23
N THR A 166 -19.30 -22.92 -3.95
CA THR A 166 -19.93 -23.87 -3.03
C THR A 166 -21.08 -23.27 -2.22
N GLY A 167 -21.18 -21.95 -2.13
CA GLY A 167 -22.13 -21.24 -1.27
C GLY A 167 -21.85 -21.42 0.22
N LYS A 168 -20.69 -21.97 0.59
CA LYS A 168 -20.33 -22.29 1.98
C LYS A 168 -19.02 -21.57 2.35
N ARG A 169 -18.77 -21.48 3.66
CA ARG A 169 -17.45 -21.08 4.17
C ARG A 169 -16.53 -22.27 4.12
N GLU A 170 -15.36 -22.06 3.52
CA GLU A 170 -14.30 -23.04 3.55
C GLU A 170 -13.74 -23.16 4.98
N ASN A 171 -13.52 -24.41 5.41
CA ASN A 171 -12.92 -24.73 6.71
C ASN A 171 -11.63 -25.53 6.55
N ASN A 172 -11.31 -25.95 5.34
CA ASN A 172 -10.14 -26.75 5.03
C ASN A 172 -9.00 -25.86 4.59
N THR A 173 -7.80 -26.28 4.94
CA THR A 173 -6.55 -25.65 4.50
C THR A 173 -5.92 -26.55 3.45
N GLN A 174 -5.71 -26.03 2.26
CA GLN A 174 -4.99 -26.73 1.18
C GLN A 174 -4.08 -25.73 0.46
N VAL A 175 -2.85 -25.66 0.92
CA VAL A 175 -1.84 -24.81 0.29
C VAL A 175 -1.69 -25.15 -1.21
N TYR A 176 -1.60 -24.13 -2.05
CA TYR A 176 -1.49 -24.22 -3.50
C TYR A 176 -2.70 -24.85 -4.22
N ALA A 177 -3.86 -24.89 -3.57
CA ALA A 177 -5.06 -25.41 -4.21
C ALA A 177 -5.54 -24.49 -5.34
N ILE A 178 -5.53 -25.00 -6.56
CA ILE A 178 -6.01 -24.25 -7.74
C ILE A 178 -7.51 -23.94 -7.63
N ASN A 179 -8.29 -24.85 -7.05
CA ASN A 179 -9.72 -24.62 -6.82
C ASN A 179 -9.99 -23.37 -5.98
N ASP A 180 -9.13 -23.06 -5.00
CA ASP A 180 -9.25 -21.85 -4.19
C ASP A 180 -8.96 -20.59 -5.03
N LEU A 181 -8.01 -20.67 -5.96
CA LEU A 181 -7.76 -19.58 -6.91
C LEU A 181 -8.96 -19.39 -7.86
N ASP A 182 -9.59 -20.48 -8.31
CA ASP A 182 -10.78 -20.43 -9.18
C ASP A 182 -11.98 -19.83 -8.44
N ASP A 183 -12.20 -20.19 -7.19
CA ASP A 183 -13.29 -19.67 -6.34
C ASP A 183 -13.21 -18.14 -6.14
N TYR A 184 -12.00 -17.61 -6.10
CA TYR A 184 -11.73 -16.18 -5.97
C TYR A 184 -11.20 -15.53 -7.27
N GLY A 185 -11.37 -16.21 -8.41
CA GLY A 185 -10.82 -15.80 -9.70
C GLY A 185 -11.21 -14.39 -10.13
N ASP A 186 -12.47 -13.98 -9.93
CA ASP A 186 -12.93 -12.61 -10.23
C ASP A 186 -12.16 -11.57 -9.41
N PHE A 187 -11.94 -11.84 -8.12
CA PHE A 187 -11.19 -10.95 -7.24
C PHE A 187 -9.72 -10.87 -7.66
N LEU A 188 -9.07 -12.01 -7.86
CA LEU A 188 -7.65 -12.08 -8.26
C LEU A 188 -7.42 -11.44 -9.63
N SER A 189 -8.33 -11.66 -10.58
CA SER A 189 -8.30 -10.99 -11.89
C SER A 189 -8.47 -9.47 -11.74
N GLY A 190 -9.36 -9.03 -10.85
CA GLY A 190 -9.52 -7.61 -10.53
C GLY A 190 -8.25 -7.00 -9.92
N VAL A 191 -7.56 -7.72 -9.04
CA VAL A 191 -6.26 -7.30 -8.47
C VAL A 191 -5.21 -7.18 -9.58
N SER A 192 -5.11 -8.18 -10.44
CA SER A 192 -4.15 -8.18 -11.56
C SER A 192 -4.40 -7.03 -12.54
N ALA A 193 -5.66 -6.81 -12.95
CA ALA A 193 -6.02 -5.71 -13.85
C ALA A 193 -5.72 -4.34 -13.24
N ALA A 194 -6.06 -4.14 -11.97
CA ALA A 194 -5.78 -2.89 -11.27
C ALA A 194 -4.28 -2.66 -11.07
N ALA A 195 -3.50 -3.71 -10.80
CA ALA A 195 -2.04 -3.62 -10.70
C ALA A 195 -1.43 -3.22 -12.05
N GLN A 196 -1.89 -3.82 -13.15
CA GLN A 196 -1.45 -3.46 -14.51
C GLN A 196 -1.77 -2.00 -14.83
N GLU A 197 -2.98 -1.52 -14.52
CA GLU A 197 -3.38 -0.13 -14.75
C GLU A 197 -2.51 0.86 -13.97
N GLN A 198 -2.09 0.51 -12.76
CA GLN A 198 -1.21 1.33 -11.93
C GLN A 198 0.28 1.15 -12.23
N GLY A 199 0.65 0.25 -13.15
CA GLY A 199 2.04 -0.07 -13.45
C GLY A 199 2.78 -0.79 -12.31
N ILE A 200 2.04 -1.42 -11.40
CA ILE A 200 2.59 -2.22 -10.30
C ILE A 200 2.97 -3.60 -10.86
N PRO A 201 4.23 -4.05 -10.71
CA PRO A 201 4.72 -5.29 -11.30
C PRO A 201 4.31 -6.54 -10.50
N ALA A 202 3.00 -6.70 -10.26
CA ALA A 202 2.46 -7.92 -9.66
C ALA A 202 2.61 -9.10 -10.65
N ASP A 203 3.05 -10.25 -10.15
CA ASP A 203 3.43 -11.38 -10.98
C ASP A 203 2.57 -12.61 -10.71
N THR A 204 2.57 -13.11 -9.48
CA THR A 204 1.96 -14.40 -9.13
C THR A 204 0.94 -14.22 -8.02
N ALA A 205 -0.14 -15.00 -8.08
CA ALA A 205 -1.09 -15.16 -6.98
C ALA A 205 -1.06 -16.62 -6.50
N VAL A 206 -1.08 -16.82 -5.21
CA VAL A 206 -1.00 -18.12 -4.55
C VAL A 206 -2.12 -18.27 -3.52
N ALA A 207 -2.74 -19.44 -3.47
CA ALA A 207 -3.62 -19.83 -2.36
C ALA A 207 -2.75 -20.38 -1.23
N GLU A 208 -2.88 -19.78 -0.05
CA GLU A 208 -2.06 -20.10 1.10
C GLU A 208 -2.73 -21.12 2.04
N ASN A 209 -2.15 -21.30 3.21
CA ASN A 209 -2.39 -22.42 4.12
C ASN A 209 -3.75 -22.39 4.81
N ALA A 210 -4.47 -21.27 4.77
CA ALA A 210 -5.75 -21.12 5.48
C ALA A 210 -6.86 -20.63 4.55
N PRO A 211 -8.12 -20.91 4.88
CA PRO A 211 -9.26 -20.46 4.10
C PRO A 211 -9.27 -18.93 3.91
N GLY A 212 -9.29 -18.50 2.67
CA GLY A 212 -9.24 -17.08 2.31
C GLY A 212 -7.86 -16.41 2.47
N GLN A 213 -6.81 -17.18 2.72
CA GLN A 213 -5.43 -16.70 2.75
C GLN A 213 -4.83 -16.79 1.35
N PHE A 214 -4.29 -15.68 0.89
CA PHE A 214 -3.68 -15.54 -0.44
C PHE A 214 -2.37 -14.77 -0.33
N GLU A 215 -1.52 -14.98 -1.31
CA GLU A 215 -0.30 -14.21 -1.54
C GLU A 215 -0.31 -13.62 -2.95
N VAL A 216 0.18 -12.38 -3.06
CA VAL A 216 0.48 -11.75 -4.35
C VAL A 216 1.91 -11.25 -4.34
N ASN A 217 2.69 -11.73 -5.31
CA ASN A 217 4.11 -11.46 -5.43
C ASN A 217 4.38 -10.29 -6.36
N LEU A 218 5.34 -9.45 -5.97
CA LEU A 218 5.93 -8.46 -6.85
C LEU A 218 7.19 -9.00 -7.50
N LYS A 219 7.47 -8.56 -8.72
CA LYS A 219 8.74 -8.89 -9.39
C LYS A 219 9.93 -8.31 -8.65
N HIS A 220 11.07 -8.97 -8.78
CA HIS A 220 12.33 -8.47 -8.27
C HIS A 220 12.73 -7.16 -8.95
N GLU A 221 13.09 -6.16 -8.15
CA GLU A 221 13.51 -4.84 -8.62
C GLU A 221 14.81 -4.41 -7.95
N ALA A 222 15.71 -3.82 -8.73
CA ALA A 222 16.94 -3.20 -8.23
C ALA A 222 16.69 -1.79 -7.67
N ASP A 223 15.57 -1.15 -8.03
CA ASP A 223 15.11 0.09 -7.38
C ASP A 223 14.31 -0.27 -6.12
N THR A 224 15.03 -0.43 -5.02
CA THR A 224 14.45 -0.83 -3.72
C THR A 224 13.38 0.14 -3.22
N LEU A 225 13.52 1.46 -3.49
CA LEU A 225 12.49 2.42 -3.10
C LEU A 225 11.20 2.20 -3.90
N SER A 226 11.32 2.03 -5.22
CA SER A 226 10.16 1.73 -6.08
C SER A 226 9.51 0.41 -5.70
N ALA A 227 10.27 -0.63 -5.38
CA ALA A 227 9.73 -1.91 -4.93
C ALA A 227 8.89 -1.76 -3.64
N CYS A 228 9.35 -0.97 -2.66
CA CYS A 228 8.59 -0.71 -1.44
C CYS A 228 7.39 0.22 -1.67
N ASP A 229 7.51 1.24 -2.54
CA ASP A 229 6.40 2.10 -2.94
C ASP A 229 5.29 1.24 -3.62
N ASN A 230 5.67 0.33 -4.52
CA ASN A 230 4.77 -0.63 -5.18
C ASN A 230 4.07 -1.55 -4.18
N ALA A 231 4.78 -2.03 -3.15
CA ALA A 231 4.19 -2.87 -2.12
C ALA A 231 3.11 -2.12 -1.29
N ILE A 232 3.34 -0.86 -0.94
CA ILE A 232 2.35 -0.01 -0.26
C ILE A 232 1.12 0.22 -1.13
N LEU A 233 1.33 0.50 -2.43
CA LEU A 233 0.24 0.70 -3.38
C LEU A 233 -0.54 -0.60 -3.61
N LEU A 234 0.13 -1.75 -3.77
CA LEU A 234 -0.50 -3.06 -3.93
C LEU A 234 -1.34 -3.44 -2.70
N LYS A 235 -0.84 -3.19 -1.49
CA LYS A 235 -1.61 -3.39 -0.25
C LYS A 235 -2.92 -2.59 -0.24
N ARG A 236 -2.88 -1.33 -0.69
CA ARG A 236 -4.06 -0.49 -0.82
C ARG A 236 -5.01 -1.00 -1.91
N LEU A 237 -4.47 -1.38 -3.06
CA LEU A 237 -5.19 -1.93 -4.20
C LEU A 237 -5.97 -3.18 -3.82
N ILE A 238 -5.31 -4.17 -3.20
CA ILE A 238 -5.93 -5.42 -2.73
C ILE A 238 -7.13 -5.13 -1.81
N LYS A 239 -6.98 -4.19 -0.87
CA LYS A 239 -8.09 -3.77 0.01
C LYS A 239 -9.24 -3.13 -0.77
N GLY A 240 -8.94 -2.30 -1.74
CA GLY A 240 -9.93 -1.63 -2.57
C GLY A 240 -10.72 -2.61 -3.45
N VAL A 241 -10.02 -3.52 -4.12
CA VAL A 241 -10.65 -4.56 -4.96
C VAL A 241 -11.46 -5.52 -4.09
N ALA A 242 -10.95 -5.93 -2.91
CA ALA A 242 -11.74 -6.77 -1.99
C ALA A 242 -13.08 -6.11 -1.63
N GLN A 243 -13.08 -4.81 -1.39
CA GLN A 243 -14.29 -4.05 -1.08
C GLN A 243 -15.28 -4.03 -2.25
N GLN A 244 -14.83 -3.93 -3.52
CA GLN A 244 -15.67 -4.05 -4.70
C GLN A 244 -16.41 -5.40 -4.76
N HIS A 245 -15.74 -6.46 -4.30
CA HIS A 245 -16.30 -7.82 -4.25
C HIS A 245 -17.09 -8.11 -2.96
N GLY A 246 -17.40 -7.09 -2.14
CA GLY A 246 -18.15 -7.25 -0.89
C GLY A 246 -17.37 -7.94 0.22
N MET A 247 -16.05 -7.99 0.12
CA MET A 247 -15.12 -8.57 1.07
C MET A 247 -14.23 -7.51 1.72
N LYS A 248 -13.41 -7.93 2.67
CA LYS A 248 -12.32 -7.12 3.24
C LYS A 248 -11.03 -7.89 3.12
N ALA A 249 -9.92 -7.19 2.90
CA ALA A 249 -8.58 -7.77 3.00
C ALA A 249 -7.89 -7.25 4.26
N THR A 250 -7.26 -8.15 5.01
CA THR A 250 -6.43 -7.81 6.18
C THR A 250 -5.00 -8.31 6.00
N PHE A 251 -4.06 -7.47 6.41
CA PHE A 251 -2.63 -7.77 6.47
C PHE A 251 -2.16 -7.90 7.93
N MET A 252 -3.10 -8.18 8.84
CA MET A 252 -2.79 -8.50 10.23
C MET A 252 -2.06 -9.83 10.29
N ALA A 253 -0.92 -9.89 10.95
CA ALA A 253 -0.07 -11.07 10.98
C ALA A 253 -0.81 -12.35 11.45
N LYS A 254 -1.73 -12.22 12.40
CA LYS A 254 -2.55 -13.34 12.89
C LYS A 254 -3.99 -12.91 13.15
N PRO A 255 -4.84 -12.88 12.11
CA PRO A 255 -6.24 -12.46 12.27
C PRO A 255 -7.11 -13.54 12.94
N TYR A 256 -6.68 -14.81 12.92
CA TYR A 256 -7.35 -15.95 13.53
C TYR A 256 -6.39 -16.69 14.47
N THR A 257 -6.83 -17.03 15.68
CA THR A 257 -6.03 -17.73 16.68
C THR A 257 -5.60 -19.12 16.24
N ASP A 258 -6.47 -19.79 15.48
CA ASP A 258 -6.38 -21.21 15.17
C ASP A 258 -5.96 -21.50 13.72
N LEU A 259 -5.71 -20.46 12.92
CA LEU A 259 -5.27 -20.59 11.53
C LEU A 259 -3.81 -20.13 11.35
N ALA A 260 -3.28 -20.32 10.16
CA ALA A 260 -1.92 -19.92 9.82
C ALA A 260 -1.67 -18.42 10.04
N GLU A 261 -0.46 -18.07 10.36
CA GLU A 261 -0.01 -16.67 10.36
C GLU A 261 0.25 -16.22 8.92
N ILE A 262 0.17 -14.92 8.66
CA ILE A 262 0.71 -14.32 7.44
C ILE A 262 2.22 -14.47 7.50
N GLY A 263 2.82 -15.08 6.48
CA GLY A 263 4.26 -15.18 6.33
C GLY A 263 4.90 -13.79 6.18
N ARG A 264 6.13 -13.68 6.63
CA ARG A 264 7.04 -12.61 6.26
C ARG A 264 8.04 -13.18 5.27
N ALA A 265 7.64 -13.32 4.03
CA ALA A 265 8.59 -13.68 3.01
C ALA A 265 9.37 -12.42 2.60
N SER A 266 10.65 -12.40 2.91
CA SER A 266 11.64 -11.61 2.22
C SER A 266 12.45 -12.59 1.40
N CYS A 267 12.35 -12.53 0.08
CA CYS A 267 13.21 -13.32 -0.79
C CYS A 267 14.67 -12.99 -0.47
N ARG A 268 15.39 -13.97 0.04
CA ARG A 268 16.84 -13.96 0.13
C ARG A 268 17.38 -14.69 -1.08
N GLU A 269 17.58 -13.99 -2.16
CA GLU A 269 18.45 -14.49 -3.20
C GLU A 269 19.91 -14.28 -2.73
N ARG A 270 20.64 -15.39 -2.62
CA ARG A 270 22.09 -15.33 -2.51
C ARG A 270 22.63 -15.24 -3.93
N VAL A 271 23.08 -14.08 -4.30
CA VAL A 271 23.95 -13.88 -5.47
C VAL A 271 25.37 -14.14 -5.04
#